data_3976fa15b21fe38fccfb27d40066bbbb
#
_entry.id   3976fa15b21fe38fccfb27d40066bbbb
#
_cell.length_a   1.000
_cell.length_b   1.000
_cell.length_c   1.000
_cell.angle_alpha   90.00
_cell.angle_beta   90.00
_cell.angle_gamma   90.00
#
_symmetry.space_group_name_H-M   'P 1'
#
loop_
_entity.id
_entity.type
_entity.pdbx_description
1 polymer ?
#
loop_
_entity_poly.entity_id
_entity_poly.type
_entity_poly.pdbx_seq_one_letter_code
_entity_poly.pdbx_strand_id
1 'polypeptide(L)'
;MPKAYRVTKRELQIGSRKGETVYNVSPVSYGVLSSDDVARQIAAESTASPGDVKNVLDRYAYYVVENLKKGYSIELLGFGTLYLRFITGSGVSTEKEATAALVKSLVPGFRPAYSLVNKNRIYALVPDKITLVKYNGLVQTDESAGGTTVDP
;
A
#
# COMPACT_ATOMS: atom_id res chain seq x y z
N MET A 1 0.69 -0.87 -18.63
CA MET A 1 1.08 -2.29 -18.38
C MET A 1 -0.03 -2.96 -17.56
N PRO A 2 -0.61 -4.06 -17.99
CA PRO A 2 -1.70 -4.71 -17.26
C PRO A 2 -1.22 -5.31 -15.94
N LYS A 3 -2.09 -5.39 -14.96
CA LYS A 3 -1.83 -6.04 -13.67
C LYS A 3 -2.04 -7.54 -13.80
N ALA A 4 -1.01 -8.35 -13.59
CA ALA A 4 -1.14 -9.79 -13.66
C ALA A 4 -1.74 -10.39 -12.37
N TYR A 5 -2.53 -11.45 -12.56
CA TYR A 5 -3.03 -12.26 -11.46
C TYR A 5 -2.74 -13.74 -11.69
N ARG A 6 -2.64 -14.49 -10.61
CA ARG A 6 -2.54 -15.95 -10.63
C ARG A 6 -3.73 -16.59 -9.93
N VAL A 7 -4.12 -17.76 -10.37
CA VAL A 7 -5.12 -18.58 -9.69
C VAL A 7 -4.40 -19.46 -8.67
N THR A 8 -4.86 -19.41 -7.43
CA THR A 8 -4.35 -20.23 -6.32
C THR A 8 -5.42 -21.21 -5.88
N LYS A 9 -5.04 -22.48 -5.78
CA LYS A 9 -5.88 -23.56 -5.25
C LYS A 9 -5.66 -23.62 -3.73
N ARG A 10 -6.74 -23.73 -2.98
CA ARG A 10 -6.70 -23.89 -1.52
C ARG A 10 -7.78 -24.88 -1.08
N GLU A 11 -7.43 -25.78 -0.19
CA GLU A 11 -8.39 -26.63 0.52
C GLU A 11 -8.82 -25.95 1.83
N LEU A 12 -10.11 -25.89 2.09
CA LEU A 12 -10.67 -25.30 3.30
C LEU A 12 -10.45 -26.24 4.48
N GLN A 13 -9.75 -25.75 5.51
CA GLN A 13 -9.41 -26.55 6.69
C GLN A 13 -10.43 -26.41 7.83
N ILE A 14 -11.29 -25.39 7.81
CA ILE A 14 -12.19 -25.02 8.91
C ILE A 14 -13.56 -24.63 8.34
N GLY A 15 -14.61 -24.85 9.14
CA GLY A 15 -16.01 -24.47 8.82
C GLY A 15 -16.82 -25.59 8.18
N SER A 16 -18.07 -25.26 7.81
CA SER A 16 -19.04 -26.22 7.21
C SER A 16 -18.59 -26.78 5.86
N ARG A 17 -17.69 -26.09 5.18
CA ARG A 17 -17.12 -26.46 3.88
C ARG A 17 -15.70 -27.04 3.98
N LYS A 18 -15.34 -27.61 5.14
CA LYS A 18 -14.04 -28.26 5.33
C LYS A 18 -13.83 -29.39 4.31
N GLY A 19 -12.64 -29.44 3.71
CA GLY A 19 -12.27 -30.42 2.69
C GLY A 19 -12.65 -30.00 1.27
N GLU A 20 -13.42 -28.94 1.08
CA GLU A 20 -13.70 -28.43 -0.27
C GLU A 20 -12.48 -27.69 -0.85
N THR A 21 -12.25 -27.92 -2.13
CA THR A 21 -11.25 -27.17 -2.90
C THR A 21 -11.88 -25.88 -3.42
N VAL A 22 -11.27 -24.74 -3.10
CA VAL A 22 -11.65 -23.43 -3.63
C VAL A 22 -10.48 -22.83 -4.43
N TYR A 23 -10.83 -22.05 -5.43
CA TYR A 23 -9.89 -21.33 -6.27
C TYR A 23 -10.04 -19.83 -6.00
N ASN A 24 -8.93 -19.16 -5.72
CA ASN A 24 -8.87 -17.73 -5.50
C ASN A 24 -7.95 -17.05 -6.50
N VAL A 25 -8.17 -15.75 -6.71
CA VAL A 25 -7.32 -14.90 -7.54
C VAL A 25 -6.40 -14.10 -6.63
N SER A 26 -5.11 -14.11 -6.92
CA SER A 26 -4.11 -13.33 -6.18
C SER A 26 -3.29 -12.48 -7.14
N PRO A 27 -2.95 -11.24 -6.78
CA PRO A 27 -2.11 -10.42 -7.63
C PRO A 27 -0.70 -11.00 -7.75
N VAL A 28 -0.08 -10.78 -8.91
CA VAL A 28 1.34 -11.06 -9.11
C VAL A 28 2.12 -9.78 -8.83
N SER A 29 3.18 -9.88 -8.02
CA SER A 29 4.14 -8.79 -7.83
C SER A 29 5.32 -8.99 -8.78
N TYR A 30 5.72 -7.91 -9.44
CA TYR A 30 6.90 -7.90 -10.31
C TYR A 30 8.17 -7.49 -9.56
N GLY A 31 8.08 -7.32 -8.24
CA GLY A 31 9.18 -6.91 -7.40
C GLY A 31 8.91 -5.59 -6.70
N VAL A 32 9.97 -5.04 -6.11
CA VAL A 32 9.96 -3.76 -5.40
C VAL A 32 10.93 -2.83 -6.11
N LEU A 33 10.45 -1.69 -6.55
CA LEU A 33 11.31 -0.61 -7.05
C LEU A 33 11.93 0.12 -5.85
N SER A 34 13.24 0.29 -5.89
CA SER A 34 13.97 1.06 -4.87
C SER A 34 13.76 2.57 -5.08
N SER A 35 14.08 3.37 -4.05
CA SER A 35 14.10 4.82 -4.20
C SER A 35 15.10 5.29 -5.27
N ASP A 36 16.18 4.54 -5.51
CA ASP A 36 17.16 4.83 -6.57
C ASP A 36 16.58 4.56 -7.96
N ASP A 37 15.74 3.51 -8.12
CA ASP A 37 15.06 3.24 -9.38
C ASP A 37 14.05 4.35 -9.69
N VAL A 38 13.28 4.78 -8.70
CA VAL A 38 12.34 5.90 -8.84
C VAL A 38 13.06 7.20 -9.14
N ALA A 39 14.19 7.47 -8.45
CA ALA A 39 14.99 8.67 -8.71
C ALA A 39 15.53 8.71 -10.15
N ARG A 40 15.95 7.57 -10.70
CA ARG A 40 16.36 7.48 -12.13
C ARG A 40 15.19 7.75 -13.08
N GLN A 41 14.00 7.24 -12.78
CA GLN A 41 12.81 7.50 -13.61
C GLN A 41 12.42 8.98 -13.59
N ILE A 42 12.40 9.62 -12.42
CA ILE A 42 12.11 11.05 -12.30
C ILE A 42 13.15 11.90 -13.04
N ALA A 43 14.42 11.56 -12.89
CA ALA A 43 15.52 12.27 -13.55
C ALA A 43 15.47 12.16 -15.08
N ALA A 44 14.99 11.05 -15.63
CA ALA A 44 14.81 10.88 -17.07
C ALA A 44 13.72 11.80 -17.66
N GLU A 45 12.77 12.25 -16.84
CA GLU A 45 11.65 13.11 -17.24
C GLU A 45 11.78 14.54 -16.72
N SER A 46 12.87 14.90 -16.06
CA SER A 46 13.12 16.21 -15.47
C SER A 46 14.53 16.72 -15.77
N THR A 47 14.81 17.96 -15.39
CA THR A 47 16.14 18.58 -15.49
C THR A 47 17.06 18.23 -14.31
N ALA A 48 16.53 17.55 -13.28
CA ALA A 48 17.31 17.16 -12.10
C ALA A 48 18.17 15.93 -12.37
N SER A 49 19.35 15.87 -11.75
CA SER A 49 20.14 14.63 -11.78
C SER A 49 19.53 13.54 -10.87
N PRO A 50 19.79 12.25 -11.12
CA PRO A 50 19.36 11.19 -10.20
C PRO A 50 19.82 11.39 -8.76
N GLY A 51 21.01 11.99 -8.58
CA GLY A 51 21.56 12.32 -7.27
C GLY A 51 20.78 13.41 -6.54
N ASP A 52 20.35 14.45 -7.26
CA ASP A 52 19.54 15.53 -6.69
C ASP A 52 18.18 15.01 -6.26
N VAL A 53 17.53 14.22 -7.11
CA VAL A 53 16.24 13.59 -6.79
C VAL A 53 16.38 12.68 -5.58
N LYS A 54 17.40 11.84 -5.55
CA LYS A 54 17.66 10.95 -4.41
C LYS A 54 17.86 11.72 -3.10
N ASN A 55 18.63 12.81 -3.14
CA ASN A 55 18.87 13.67 -1.97
C ASN A 55 17.56 14.27 -1.44
N VAL A 56 16.68 14.74 -2.32
CA VAL A 56 15.36 15.28 -1.92
C VAL A 56 14.49 14.17 -1.27
N LEU A 57 14.45 12.98 -1.87
CA LEU A 57 13.68 11.85 -1.33
C LEU A 57 14.20 11.41 0.05
N ASP A 58 15.49 11.34 0.23
CA ASP A 58 16.10 10.98 1.52
C ASP A 58 15.83 12.04 2.59
N ARG A 59 15.88 13.33 2.24
CA ARG A 59 15.52 14.41 3.15
C ARG A 59 14.04 14.38 3.51
N TYR A 60 13.17 14.12 2.54
CA TYR A 60 11.75 13.95 2.80
C TYR A 60 11.50 12.81 3.79
N ALA A 61 12.09 11.64 3.55
CA ALA A 61 11.96 10.49 4.44
C ALA A 61 12.44 10.79 5.87
N TYR A 62 13.58 11.49 5.99
CA TYR A 62 14.09 11.94 7.28
C TYR A 62 13.09 12.83 8.02
N TYR A 63 12.55 13.88 7.37
CA TYR A 63 11.61 14.79 8.00
C TYR A 63 10.25 14.14 8.30
N VAL A 64 9.82 13.17 7.51
CA VAL A 64 8.64 12.36 7.83
C VAL A 64 8.83 11.66 9.18
N VAL A 65 9.94 10.98 9.40
CA VAL A 65 10.24 10.27 10.66
C VAL A 65 10.33 11.26 11.82
N GLU A 66 11.06 12.37 11.66
CA GLU A 66 11.24 13.37 12.72
C GLU A 66 9.91 14.02 13.15
N ASN A 67 9.02 14.29 12.21
CA ASN A 67 7.72 14.90 12.56
C ASN A 67 6.74 13.86 13.14
N LEU A 68 6.79 12.61 12.70
CA LEU A 68 6.02 11.52 13.33
C LEU A 68 6.41 11.34 14.80
N LYS A 69 7.71 11.44 15.14
CA LYS A 69 8.20 11.41 16.54
C LYS A 69 7.64 12.55 17.38
N LYS A 70 7.43 13.73 16.79
CA LYS A 70 6.83 14.89 17.44
C LYS A 70 5.31 14.79 17.60
N GLY A 71 4.68 13.71 17.12
CA GLY A 71 3.24 13.47 17.22
C GLY A 71 2.41 14.01 16.06
N TYR A 72 3.04 14.52 15.00
CA TYR A 72 2.32 14.92 13.79
C TYR A 72 1.94 13.71 12.93
N SER A 73 0.82 13.81 12.23
CA SER A 73 0.50 12.97 11.09
C SER A 73 0.97 13.65 9.82
N ILE A 74 1.55 12.91 8.89
CA ILE A 74 2.19 13.47 7.69
C ILE A 74 1.42 13.05 6.44
N GLU A 75 0.99 14.04 5.67
CA GLU A 75 0.45 13.80 4.35
C GLU A 75 1.56 13.32 3.41
N LEU A 76 1.31 12.24 2.67
CA LEU A 76 2.24 11.59 1.76
C LEU A 76 1.85 11.92 0.32
N LEU A 77 2.27 13.10 -0.17
CA LEU A 77 2.17 13.50 -1.59
C LEU A 77 0.78 13.30 -2.23
N GLY A 78 -0.29 13.49 -1.45
CA GLY A 78 -1.66 13.25 -1.93
C GLY A 78 -2.12 11.79 -1.89
N PHE A 79 -1.23 10.83 -1.59
CA PHE A 79 -1.58 9.41 -1.54
C PHE A 79 -2.36 9.04 -0.29
N GLY A 80 -2.14 9.76 0.80
CA GLY A 80 -2.74 9.48 2.10
C GLY A 80 -1.93 10.09 3.23
N THR A 81 -2.18 9.60 4.44
CA THR A 81 -1.58 10.13 5.65
C THR A 81 -0.89 9.03 6.44
N LEU A 82 0.37 9.23 6.78
CA LEU A 82 1.13 8.43 7.74
C LEU A 82 0.88 8.95 9.15
N TYR A 83 0.76 8.06 10.11
CA TYR A 83 0.61 8.38 11.53
C TYR A 83 1.19 7.28 12.41
N LEU A 84 1.44 7.59 13.67
CA LEU A 84 1.77 6.59 14.69
C LEU A 84 0.52 6.32 15.53
N ARG A 85 0.30 5.04 15.85
CA ARG A 85 -0.74 4.63 16.80
C ARG A 85 -0.13 3.84 17.94
N PHE A 86 -0.76 3.92 19.09
CA PHE A 86 -0.40 3.09 20.24
C PHE A 86 -1.07 1.72 20.15
N ILE A 87 -0.32 0.69 20.49
CA ILE A 87 -0.89 -0.58 20.92
C ILE A 87 -0.89 -0.55 22.43
N THR A 88 -2.08 -0.57 23.02
CA THR A 88 -2.25 -0.53 24.47
C THR A 88 -2.60 -1.92 25.03
N GLY A 89 -2.40 -2.09 26.34
CA GLY A 89 -2.93 -3.23 27.09
C GLY A 89 -4.44 -3.13 27.31
N SER A 90 -4.96 -3.98 28.20
CA SER A 90 -6.35 -3.87 28.63
C SER A 90 -6.61 -2.51 29.28
N GLY A 91 -7.83 -2.00 29.08
CA GLY A 91 -8.24 -0.77 29.74
C GLY A 91 -8.24 -0.92 31.28
N VAL A 92 -8.14 0.21 31.96
CA VAL A 92 -8.17 0.32 33.43
C VAL A 92 -9.48 0.97 33.87
N SER A 93 -9.85 0.79 35.14
CA SER A 93 -11.13 1.21 35.66
C SER A 93 -11.20 2.70 36.00
N THR A 94 -10.06 3.35 36.23
CA THR A 94 -9.99 4.74 36.60
C THR A 94 -9.06 5.55 35.70
N GLU A 95 -9.36 6.83 35.51
CA GLU A 95 -8.55 7.76 34.73
C GLU A 95 -7.12 7.89 35.28
N LYS A 96 -6.96 7.83 36.61
CA LYS A 96 -5.66 7.94 37.27
C LYS A 96 -4.71 6.79 36.95
N GLU A 97 -5.26 5.60 36.66
CA GLU A 97 -4.48 4.43 36.28
C GLU A 97 -4.13 4.44 34.76
N ALA A 98 -4.82 5.27 33.98
CA ALA A 98 -4.58 5.41 32.55
C ALA A 98 -3.32 6.25 32.28
N THR A 99 -2.16 5.61 32.40
CA THR A 99 -0.84 6.23 32.21
C THR A 99 -0.14 5.74 30.95
N ALA A 100 0.97 6.35 30.59
CA ALA A 100 1.84 5.92 29.48
C ALA A 100 2.32 4.46 29.62
N ALA A 101 2.30 3.89 30.83
CA ALA A 101 2.64 2.49 31.07
C ALA A 101 1.68 1.49 30.41
N LEU A 102 0.48 1.93 30.01
CA LEU A 102 -0.45 1.11 29.23
C LEU A 102 -0.02 0.94 27.77
N VAL A 103 0.85 1.80 27.26
CA VAL A 103 1.34 1.74 25.89
C VAL A 103 2.38 0.64 25.79
N LYS A 104 2.06 -0.43 25.08
CA LYS A 104 2.96 -1.58 24.85
C LYS A 104 3.91 -1.35 23.67
N SER A 105 3.45 -0.68 22.63
CA SER A 105 4.25 -0.36 21.46
C SER A 105 3.64 0.75 20.63
N LEU A 106 4.47 1.38 19.80
CA LEU A 106 4.04 2.26 18.72
C LEU A 106 4.16 1.53 17.39
N VAL A 107 3.15 1.65 16.55
CA VAL A 107 3.17 1.09 15.21
C VAL A 107 2.80 2.15 14.18
N PRO A 108 3.47 2.16 13.02
CA PRO A 108 3.08 3.05 11.94
C PRO A 108 1.74 2.60 11.35
N GLY A 109 0.91 3.57 10.98
CA GLY A 109 -0.32 3.37 10.24
C GLY A 109 -0.32 4.24 8.99
N PHE A 110 -1.01 3.77 7.96
CA PHE A 110 -1.25 4.52 6.74
C PHE A 110 -2.74 4.59 6.48
N ARG A 111 -3.24 5.79 6.21
CA ARG A 111 -4.62 6.04 5.81
C ARG A 111 -4.62 6.54 4.37
N PRO A 112 -5.04 5.72 3.40
CA PRO A 112 -5.10 6.14 2.00
C PRO A 112 -6.03 7.33 1.80
N ALA A 113 -5.67 8.25 0.93
CA ALA A 113 -6.57 9.30 0.47
C ALA A 113 -7.63 8.69 -0.45
N TYR A 114 -8.87 9.11 -0.29
CA TYR A 114 -9.98 8.71 -1.14
C TYR A 114 -11.00 9.84 -1.32
N SER A 115 -11.72 9.80 -2.42
CA SER A 115 -12.94 10.59 -2.66
C SER A 115 -14.16 9.68 -2.59
N LEU A 116 -15.32 10.27 -2.30
CA LEU A 116 -16.59 9.56 -2.31
C LEU A 116 -17.36 9.90 -3.59
N VAL A 117 -17.57 8.90 -4.43
CA VAL A 117 -18.40 9.02 -5.63
C VAL A 117 -19.50 7.97 -5.55
N ASN A 118 -20.75 8.40 -5.57
CA ASN A 118 -21.92 7.50 -5.47
C ASN A 118 -21.88 6.55 -4.27
N LYS A 119 -21.43 7.03 -3.11
CA LYS A 119 -21.19 6.26 -1.86
C LYS A 119 -20.04 5.24 -1.93
N ASN A 120 -19.34 5.13 -3.05
CA ASN A 120 -18.16 4.29 -3.19
C ASN A 120 -16.89 5.11 -2.91
N ARG A 121 -15.88 4.46 -2.31
CA ARG A 121 -14.57 5.07 -2.08
C ARG A 121 -13.69 4.86 -3.29
N ILE A 122 -13.22 5.95 -3.88
CA ILE A 122 -12.22 5.93 -4.94
C ILE A 122 -10.90 6.38 -4.33
N TYR A 123 -9.91 5.50 -4.30
CA TYR A 123 -8.62 5.75 -3.68
C TYR A 123 -7.66 6.41 -4.65
N ALA A 124 -6.97 7.47 -4.22
CA ALA A 124 -6.00 8.20 -5.03
C ALA A 124 -4.84 7.34 -5.56
N LEU A 125 -4.52 6.26 -4.86
CA LEU A 125 -3.47 5.29 -5.26
C LEU A 125 -3.93 4.26 -6.30
N VAL A 126 -5.24 4.18 -6.58
CA VAL A 126 -5.78 3.20 -7.52
C VAL A 126 -6.12 3.93 -8.82
N PRO A 127 -5.50 3.57 -9.96
CA PRO A 127 -5.86 4.14 -11.25
C PRO A 127 -7.34 3.89 -11.60
N ASP A 128 -7.95 4.79 -12.32
CA ASP A 128 -9.38 4.72 -12.70
C ASP A 128 -9.74 3.42 -13.44
N LYS A 129 -8.80 2.86 -14.18
CA LYS A 129 -8.99 1.58 -14.88
C LYS A 129 -7.73 0.74 -14.79
N ILE A 130 -7.89 -0.50 -14.34
CA ILE A 130 -6.82 -1.49 -14.30
C ILE A 130 -7.21 -2.69 -15.15
N THR A 131 -6.45 -2.95 -16.19
CA THR A 131 -6.61 -4.18 -16.98
C THR A 131 -5.95 -5.34 -16.25
N LEU A 132 -6.72 -6.43 -16.03
CA LEU A 132 -6.24 -7.63 -15.37
C LEU A 132 -5.97 -8.73 -16.40
N VAL A 133 -4.79 -9.34 -16.34
CA VAL A 133 -4.42 -10.47 -17.19
C VAL A 133 -3.95 -11.66 -16.36
N LYS A 134 -4.27 -12.87 -16.82
CA LYS A 134 -3.82 -14.08 -16.16
C LYS A 134 -2.32 -14.28 -16.41
N TYR A 135 -1.55 -14.51 -15.35
CA TYR A 135 -0.13 -14.76 -15.44
C TYR A 135 0.15 -16.18 -15.97
N ASN A 136 0.82 -16.27 -17.10
CA ASN A 136 1.18 -17.53 -17.77
C ASN A 136 2.70 -17.82 -17.73
N GLY A 137 3.43 -17.20 -16.79
CA GLY A 137 4.89 -17.37 -16.68
C GLY A 137 5.71 -16.40 -17.54
N LEU A 138 5.09 -15.70 -18.49
CA LEU A 138 5.71 -14.66 -19.31
C LEU A 138 5.05 -13.32 -19.02
N VAL A 139 5.82 -12.24 -18.96
CA VAL A 139 5.29 -10.87 -18.92
C VAL A 139 4.71 -10.59 -20.30
N GLN A 140 3.39 -10.58 -20.45
CA GLN A 140 2.75 -10.24 -21.71
C GLN A 140 2.82 -8.73 -21.94
N THR A 141 3.38 -8.32 -23.06
CA THR A 141 3.25 -6.97 -23.61
C THR A 141 1.84 -6.81 -24.21
N ASP A 142 1.31 -5.59 -24.17
CA ASP A 142 -0.11 -5.20 -24.32
C ASP A 142 -0.89 -5.65 -25.57
N GLU A 143 -0.30 -6.39 -26.50
CA GLU A 143 -0.89 -6.59 -27.84
C GLU A 143 -1.77 -7.84 -28.01
N SER A 144 -1.85 -8.77 -27.04
CA SER A 144 -2.56 -10.05 -27.29
C SER A 144 -3.43 -10.60 -26.17
N ALA A 145 -3.62 -9.89 -25.08
CA ALA A 145 -4.37 -10.40 -23.93
C ALA A 145 -5.77 -9.78 -23.87
N GLY A 146 -6.80 -10.58 -24.06
CA GLY A 146 -8.17 -10.26 -23.63
C GLY A 146 -8.18 -10.03 -22.12
N GLY A 147 -7.90 -8.82 -21.69
CA GLY A 147 -7.87 -8.42 -20.28
C GLY A 147 -9.26 -7.97 -19.84
N THR A 148 -9.64 -8.32 -18.62
CA THR A 148 -10.83 -7.76 -17.95
C THR A 148 -10.47 -6.47 -17.28
N THR A 149 -11.17 -5.39 -17.60
CA THR A 149 -11.02 -4.08 -16.93
C THR A 149 -11.87 -4.08 -15.67
N VAL A 150 -11.30 -3.63 -14.56
CA VAL A 150 -12.01 -3.48 -13.27
C VAL A 150 -11.98 -2.01 -12.92
N ASP A 151 -13.16 -1.45 -12.67
CA ASP A 151 -13.30 -0.10 -12.11
C ASP A 151 -13.05 -0.15 -10.59
N PRO A 152 -12.42 0.85 -10.01
CA PRO A 152 -12.09 0.91 -8.58
C PRO A 152 -13.31 1.09 -7.67
#